data_184e60dfb67103955592491e0999574a
#
_entry.id   184e60dfb67103955592491e0999574a
#
_cell.length_a   1.000
_cell.length_b   1.000
_cell.length_c   1.000
_cell.angle_alpha   90.00
_cell.angle_beta   90.00
_cell.angle_gamma   90.00
#
_symmetry.space_group_name_H-M   'P 1'
#
loop_
_entity.id
_entity.type
_entity.pdbx_description
1 polymer ?
#
loop_
_entity_poly.entity_id
_entity_poly.type
_entity_poly.pdbx_seq_one_letter_code
_entity_poly.pdbx_strand_id
1 'polypeptide(L)'
;MQTRRAILQAAYENIHRQGYQAAGLSDILAATGVTKGALYHHFPNKAALGYAVVDEVLKAYVETWWLELIEDTEDPVGVLAGLIDIDVHTDLESLIELGCPLNNLAQEMSAIDDGFRQRIEGLYRLWRKGIESSLRKSQQRGDDQARRLRDHPQ
;
A
#
# COMPACT_ATOMS: atom_id res chain seq x y z
N MET A 1 10.78 9.61 -17.48
CA MET A 1 9.81 9.38 -16.38
C MET A 1 8.74 8.32 -16.74
N GLN A 2 8.14 8.36 -17.92
CA GLN A 2 7.08 7.43 -18.33
C GLN A 2 7.53 5.94 -18.35
N THR A 3 8.72 5.65 -18.88
CA THR A 3 9.27 4.29 -18.96
C THR A 3 9.49 3.66 -17.59
N ARG A 4 10.06 4.38 -16.62
CA ARG A 4 10.30 3.87 -15.26
C ARG A 4 9.00 3.50 -14.55
N ARG A 5 7.97 4.34 -14.69
CA ARG A 5 6.64 4.08 -14.12
C ARG A 5 5.98 2.87 -14.75
N ALA A 6 6.09 2.71 -16.08
CA ALA A 6 5.56 1.53 -16.76
C ALA A 6 6.22 0.24 -16.28
N ILE A 7 7.56 0.24 -16.10
CA ILE A 7 8.29 -0.91 -15.56
C ILE A 7 7.81 -1.23 -14.12
N LEU A 8 7.67 -0.23 -13.25
CA LEU A 8 7.20 -0.42 -11.87
C LEU A 8 5.79 -0.99 -11.83
N GLN A 9 4.89 -0.48 -12.64
CA GLN A 9 3.51 -0.96 -12.70
C GLN A 9 3.45 -2.42 -13.17
N ALA A 10 4.14 -2.75 -14.26
CA ALA A 10 4.21 -4.12 -14.76
C ALA A 10 4.89 -5.08 -13.75
N ALA A 11 5.90 -4.61 -13.03
CA ALA A 11 6.53 -5.37 -11.96
C ALA A 11 5.56 -5.65 -10.80
N TYR A 12 4.81 -4.63 -10.36
CA TYR A 12 3.80 -4.77 -9.33
C TYR A 12 2.73 -5.81 -9.72
N GLU A 13 2.15 -5.71 -10.92
CA GLU A 13 1.13 -6.63 -11.41
C GLU A 13 1.65 -8.07 -11.50
N ASN A 14 2.88 -8.24 -11.96
CA ASN A 14 3.52 -9.54 -12.08
C ASN A 14 3.81 -10.16 -10.70
N ILE A 15 4.36 -9.36 -9.76
CA ILE A 15 4.63 -9.78 -8.38
C ILE A 15 3.33 -10.12 -7.65
N HIS A 16 2.29 -9.32 -7.80
CA HIS A 16 1.00 -9.57 -7.14
C HIS A 16 0.37 -10.87 -7.62
N ARG A 17 0.46 -11.17 -8.93
CA ARG A 17 -0.15 -12.35 -9.53
C ARG A 17 0.56 -13.67 -9.22
N GLN A 18 1.88 -13.70 -9.20
CA GLN A 18 2.64 -14.94 -9.10
C GLN A 18 3.72 -14.97 -8.02
N GLY A 19 3.81 -13.93 -7.22
CA GLY A 19 4.86 -13.75 -6.21
C GLY A 19 6.16 -13.15 -6.78
N TYR A 20 6.97 -12.60 -5.88
CA TYR A 20 8.23 -11.96 -6.26
C TYR A 20 9.25 -12.95 -6.82
N GLN A 21 9.38 -14.14 -6.22
CA GLN A 21 10.38 -15.12 -6.64
C GLN A 21 10.11 -15.63 -8.07
N ALA A 22 8.83 -15.92 -8.37
CA ALA A 22 8.41 -16.41 -9.67
C ALA A 22 8.34 -15.31 -10.74
N ALA A 23 8.10 -14.05 -10.35
CA ALA A 23 8.02 -12.93 -11.29
C ALA A 23 9.31 -12.76 -12.09
N GLY A 24 9.24 -12.99 -13.40
CA GLY A 24 10.37 -12.91 -14.33
C GLY A 24 10.58 -11.50 -14.87
N LEU A 25 11.85 -11.05 -15.02
CA LEU A 25 12.14 -9.80 -15.72
C LEU A 25 11.73 -9.86 -17.20
N SER A 26 11.74 -11.06 -17.81
CA SER A 26 11.25 -11.31 -19.17
C SER A 26 9.79 -10.93 -19.37
N ASP A 27 8.95 -11.25 -18.37
CA ASP A 27 7.51 -10.97 -18.43
C ASP A 27 7.24 -9.47 -18.35
N ILE A 28 8.02 -8.77 -17.51
CA ILE A 28 7.97 -7.32 -17.39
C ILE A 28 8.40 -6.64 -18.70
N LEU A 29 9.46 -7.15 -19.35
CA LEU A 29 9.91 -6.64 -20.64
C LEU A 29 8.85 -6.87 -21.72
N ALA A 30 8.24 -8.06 -21.74
CA ALA A 30 7.18 -8.39 -22.71
C ALA A 30 5.95 -7.50 -22.51
N ALA A 31 5.53 -7.25 -21.26
CA ALA A 31 4.38 -6.42 -20.94
C ALA A 31 4.58 -4.93 -21.27
N THR A 32 5.81 -4.44 -21.17
CA THR A 32 6.12 -3.00 -21.34
C THR A 32 6.69 -2.63 -22.69
N GLY A 33 7.20 -3.60 -23.46
CA GLY A 33 7.96 -3.34 -24.68
C GLY A 33 9.32 -2.64 -24.45
N VAL A 34 9.74 -2.51 -23.20
CA VAL A 34 10.99 -1.83 -22.81
C VAL A 34 12.18 -2.76 -23.09
N THR A 35 13.30 -2.21 -23.56
CA THR A 35 14.51 -2.99 -23.76
C THR A 35 15.16 -3.38 -22.44
N LYS A 36 15.87 -4.52 -22.42
CA LYS A 36 16.62 -4.98 -21.26
C LYS A 36 17.61 -3.92 -20.73
N GLY A 37 18.27 -3.20 -21.64
CA GLY A 37 19.20 -2.11 -21.31
C GLY A 37 18.49 -0.95 -20.57
N ALA A 38 17.31 -0.55 -21.05
CA ALA A 38 16.53 0.50 -20.41
C ALA A 38 16.00 0.08 -19.03
N LEU A 39 15.61 -1.19 -18.84
CA LEU A 39 15.24 -1.71 -17.53
C LEU A 39 16.42 -1.62 -16.55
N TYR A 40 17.59 -2.13 -16.93
CA TYR A 40 18.76 -2.11 -16.04
C TYR A 40 19.34 -0.71 -15.81
N HIS A 41 19.07 0.24 -16.71
CA HIS A 41 19.38 1.65 -16.46
C HIS A 41 18.57 2.23 -15.29
N HIS A 42 17.32 1.82 -15.14
CA HIS A 42 16.44 2.27 -14.05
C HIS A 42 16.57 1.43 -12.77
N PHE A 43 16.77 0.13 -12.93
CA PHE A 43 16.82 -0.84 -11.83
C PHE A 43 17.97 -1.81 -12.04
N PRO A 44 19.10 -1.67 -11.31
CA PRO A 44 20.33 -2.43 -11.57
C PRO A 44 20.18 -3.94 -11.40
N ASN A 45 19.16 -4.39 -10.66
CA ASN A 45 18.85 -5.80 -10.46
C ASN A 45 17.38 -5.99 -10.07
N LYS A 46 16.93 -7.26 -10.01
CA LYS A 46 15.55 -7.62 -9.64
C LYS A 46 15.20 -7.15 -8.21
N ALA A 47 16.15 -7.22 -7.28
CA ALA A 47 15.93 -6.77 -5.91
C ALA A 47 15.63 -5.27 -5.83
N ALA A 48 16.42 -4.44 -6.54
CA ALA A 48 16.19 -3.00 -6.60
C ALA A 48 14.79 -2.66 -7.19
N LEU A 49 14.34 -3.43 -8.19
CA LEU A 49 13.00 -3.28 -8.75
C LEU A 49 11.92 -3.68 -7.74
N GLY A 50 12.08 -4.81 -7.06
CA GLY A 50 11.14 -5.27 -6.03
C GLY A 50 11.06 -4.31 -4.85
N TYR A 51 12.19 -3.76 -4.40
CA TYR A 51 12.22 -2.75 -3.36
C TYR A 51 11.48 -1.47 -3.77
N ALA A 52 11.67 -1.03 -5.01
CA ALA A 52 10.96 0.13 -5.54
C ALA A 52 9.45 -0.10 -5.67
N VAL A 53 9.00 -1.33 -5.92
CA VAL A 53 7.57 -1.67 -5.86
C VAL A 53 7.01 -1.45 -4.45
N VAL A 54 7.72 -1.84 -3.40
CA VAL A 54 7.30 -1.59 -2.01
C VAL A 54 7.32 -0.10 -1.70
N ASP A 55 8.46 0.57 -1.99
CA ASP A 55 8.71 1.95 -1.59
C ASP A 55 7.86 2.98 -2.34
N GLU A 56 7.41 2.67 -3.55
CA GLU A 56 6.71 3.62 -4.42
C GLU A 56 5.28 3.19 -4.73
N VAL A 57 5.04 1.93 -5.13
CA VAL A 57 3.70 1.49 -5.55
C VAL A 57 2.84 1.14 -4.35
N LEU A 58 3.31 0.21 -3.49
CA LEU A 58 2.55 -0.20 -2.32
C LEU A 58 2.43 0.92 -1.28
N LYS A 59 3.47 1.75 -1.14
CA LYS A 59 3.41 2.92 -0.27
C LYS A 59 2.37 3.92 -0.75
N ALA A 60 2.36 4.28 -2.03
CA ALA A 60 1.36 5.18 -2.60
C ALA A 60 -0.06 4.62 -2.45
N TYR A 61 -0.24 3.30 -2.62
CA TYR A 61 -1.51 2.64 -2.38
C TYR A 61 -2.00 2.84 -0.92
N VAL A 62 -1.13 2.57 0.07
CA VAL A 62 -1.47 2.78 1.49
C VAL A 62 -1.76 4.24 1.79
N GLU A 63 -0.95 5.17 1.29
CA GLU A 63 -1.13 6.60 1.53
C GLU A 63 -2.45 7.10 0.94
N THR A 64 -2.71 6.82 -0.35
CA THR A 64 -3.88 7.36 -1.07
C THR A 64 -5.19 6.69 -0.68
N TRP A 65 -5.21 5.35 -0.58
CA TRP A 65 -6.45 4.61 -0.35
C TRP A 65 -6.84 4.43 1.12
N TRP A 66 -5.87 4.55 2.04
CA TRP A 66 -6.12 4.34 3.46
C TRP A 66 -5.93 5.59 4.29
N LEU A 67 -4.82 6.31 4.10
CA LEU A 67 -4.45 7.39 5.01
C LEU A 67 -5.08 8.73 4.63
N GLU A 68 -5.04 9.12 3.35
CA GLU A 68 -5.63 10.38 2.90
C GLU A 68 -7.13 10.45 3.17
N LEU A 69 -7.84 9.32 3.03
CA LEU A 69 -9.29 9.26 3.26
C LEU A 69 -9.70 9.42 4.73
N ILE A 70 -8.80 9.11 5.66
CA ILE A 70 -9.07 9.21 7.11
C ILE A 70 -8.39 10.41 7.77
N GLU A 71 -7.53 11.14 7.07
CA GLU A 71 -6.68 12.16 7.68
C GLU A 71 -7.49 13.29 8.32
N ASP A 72 -8.49 13.81 7.62
CA ASP A 72 -9.30 14.97 8.05
C ASP A 72 -10.79 14.66 8.27
N THR A 73 -11.17 13.38 8.28
CA THR A 73 -12.56 12.99 8.53
C THR A 73 -12.95 13.17 10.03
N GLU A 74 -14.23 13.46 10.26
CA GLU A 74 -14.79 13.47 11.61
C GLU A 74 -15.09 12.05 12.11
N ASP A 75 -15.36 11.12 11.20
CA ASP A 75 -15.63 9.70 11.48
C ASP A 75 -14.64 8.75 10.78
N PRO A 76 -13.40 8.65 11.29
CA PRO A 76 -12.41 7.74 10.71
C PRO A 76 -12.80 6.26 10.85
N VAL A 77 -13.61 5.90 11.85
CA VAL A 77 -14.06 4.51 12.04
C VAL A 77 -15.05 4.13 10.95
N GLY A 78 -16.03 4.97 10.66
CA GLY A 78 -16.99 4.75 9.59
C GLY A 78 -16.32 4.70 8.20
N VAL A 79 -15.36 5.60 7.96
CA VAL A 79 -14.57 5.56 6.71
C VAL A 79 -13.78 4.26 6.57
N LEU A 80 -13.05 3.83 7.62
CA LEU A 80 -12.29 2.58 7.59
C LEU A 80 -13.21 1.35 7.39
N ALA A 81 -14.36 1.32 8.06
CA ALA A 81 -15.34 0.25 7.86
C ALA A 81 -15.85 0.24 6.42
N GLY A 82 -16.16 1.41 5.85
CA GLY A 82 -16.57 1.55 4.46
C GLY A 82 -15.50 1.12 3.45
N LEU A 83 -14.22 1.40 3.71
CA LEU A 83 -13.12 0.95 2.86
C LEU A 83 -13.01 -0.59 2.82
N ILE A 84 -13.14 -1.23 3.99
CA ILE A 84 -13.14 -2.71 4.07
C ILE A 84 -14.36 -3.27 3.32
N ASP A 85 -15.51 -2.63 3.44
CA ASP A 85 -16.75 -3.05 2.78
C ASP A 85 -16.67 -2.87 1.25
N ILE A 86 -16.07 -1.78 0.77
CA ILE A 86 -15.83 -1.52 -0.65
C ILE A 86 -14.88 -2.58 -1.23
N ASP A 87 -13.75 -2.84 -0.57
CA ASP A 87 -12.79 -3.86 -1.02
C ASP A 87 -13.45 -5.24 -1.15
N VAL A 88 -14.28 -5.60 -0.17
CA VAL A 88 -15.00 -6.89 -0.19
C VAL A 88 -16.07 -6.97 -1.29
N HIS A 89 -16.73 -5.87 -1.65
CA HIS A 89 -17.86 -5.90 -2.60
C HIS A 89 -17.50 -5.51 -4.03
N THR A 90 -16.43 -4.72 -4.22
CA THR A 90 -16.14 -4.11 -5.55
C THR A 90 -15.11 -4.91 -6.35
N ASP A 91 -14.15 -5.56 -5.69
CA ASP A 91 -13.07 -6.32 -6.35
C ASP A 91 -12.87 -7.70 -5.68
N LEU A 92 -13.99 -8.30 -5.28
CA LEU A 92 -14.00 -9.57 -4.55
C LEU A 92 -13.28 -10.70 -5.32
N GLU A 93 -13.43 -10.75 -6.64
CA GLU A 93 -12.75 -11.77 -7.47
C GLU A 93 -11.23 -11.59 -7.39
N SER A 94 -10.74 -10.38 -7.59
CA SER A 94 -9.30 -10.05 -7.50
C SER A 94 -8.74 -10.25 -6.09
N LEU A 95 -9.51 -9.86 -5.07
CA LEU A 95 -9.12 -10.02 -3.67
C LEU A 95 -9.09 -11.49 -3.24
N ILE A 96 -10.04 -12.31 -3.70
CA ILE A 96 -10.08 -13.75 -3.44
C ILE A 96 -8.96 -14.47 -4.20
N GLU A 97 -8.74 -14.12 -5.47
CA GLU A 97 -7.75 -14.78 -6.30
C GLU A 97 -6.32 -14.40 -5.92
N LEU A 98 -6.06 -13.13 -5.70
CA LEU A 98 -4.71 -12.60 -5.54
C LEU A 98 -4.36 -12.22 -4.10
N GLY A 99 -5.37 -11.91 -3.26
CA GLY A 99 -5.15 -11.45 -1.89
C GLY A 99 -4.52 -10.06 -1.78
N CYS A 100 -4.17 -9.67 -0.56
CA CYS A 100 -3.52 -8.38 -0.30
C CYS A 100 -2.05 -8.40 -0.80
N PRO A 101 -1.66 -7.53 -1.74
CA PRO A 101 -0.32 -7.55 -2.32
C PRO A 101 0.80 -7.31 -1.30
N LEU A 102 0.55 -6.46 -0.30
CA LEU A 102 1.52 -6.20 0.76
C LEU A 102 1.69 -7.42 1.68
N ASN A 103 0.58 -8.07 2.05
CA ASN A 103 0.63 -9.24 2.91
C ASN A 103 1.25 -10.46 2.22
N ASN A 104 0.94 -10.67 0.93
CA ASN A 104 1.55 -11.74 0.14
C ASN A 104 3.07 -11.58 0.06
N LEU A 105 3.53 -10.37 -0.27
CA LEU A 105 4.95 -10.08 -0.34
C LEU A 105 5.64 -10.16 1.03
N ALA A 106 4.94 -9.79 2.11
CA ALA A 106 5.44 -9.94 3.47
C ALA A 106 5.66 -11.40 3.85
N GLN A 107 4.71 -12.26 3.56
CA GLN A 107 4.82 -13.70 3.83
C GLN A 107 5.90 -14.36 2.99
N GLU A 108 6.05 -13.98 1.72
CA GLU A 108 7.02 -14.57 0.82
C GLU A 108 8.45 -14.13 1.13
N MET A 109 8.67 -12.83 1.37
CA MET A 109 10.01 -12.26 1.32
C MET A 109 10.60 -11.84 2.67
N SER A 110 9.78 -11.58 3.70
CA SER A 110 10.30 -11.02 4.96
C SER A 110 11.23 -11.98 5.72
N ALA A 111 11.08 -13.29 5.54
CA ALA A 111 11.92 -14.28 6.20
C ALA A 111 13.27 -14.51 5.48
N ILE A 112 13.37 -14.15 4.20
CA ILE A 112 14.51 -14.52 3.34
C ILE A 112 15.30 -13.33 2.80
N ASP A 113 14.77 -12.12 2.91
CA ASP A 113 15.43 -10.90 2.41
C ASP A 113 15.21 -9.73 3.38
N ASP A 114 16.28 -9.28 4.03
CA ASP A 114 16.24 -8.18 4.99
C ASP A 114 15.84 -6.84 4.35
N GLY A 115 16.16 -6.62 3.10
CA GLY A 115 15.77 -5.42 2.38
C GLY A 115 14.25 -5.31 2.19
N PHE A 116 13.59 -6.42 1.87
CA PHE A 116 12.12 -6.49 1.85
C PHE A 116 11.55 -6.37 3.26
N ARG A 117 12.06 -7.12 4.21
CA ARG A 117 11.58 -7.09 5.61
C ARG A 117 11.55 -5.67 6.19
N GLN A 118 12.63 -4.92 6.05
CA GLN A 118 12.74 -3.55 6.59
C GLN A 118 11.75 -2.59 5.92
N ARG A 119 11.58 -2.67 4.60
CA ARG A 119 10.65 -1.81 3.84
C ARG A 119 9.20 -2.12 4.18
N ILE A 120 8.85 -3.39 4.21
CA ILE A 120 7.51 -3.85 4.55
C ILE A 120 7.15 -3.49 5.99
N GLU A 121 8.08 -3.68 6.94
CA GLU A 121 7.91 -3.23 8.33
C GLU A 121 7.71 -1.70 8.41
N GLY A 122 8.50 -0.94 7.66
CA GLY A 122 8.36 0.51 7.56
C GLY A 122 6.98 0.92 7.04
N LEU A 123 6.46 0.23 6.03
CA LEU A 123 5.16 0.50 5.45
C LEU A 123 4.00 0.14 6.41
N TYR A 124 4.05 -1.01 7.09
CA TYR A 124 3.07 -1.34 8.13
C TYR A 124 3.11 -0.35 9.30
N ARG A 125 4.29 0.12 9.66
CA ARG A 125 4.44 1.14 10.71
C ARG A 125 3.85 2.48 10.29
N LEU A 126 4.05 2.89 9.04
CA LEU A 126 3.41 4.08 8.45
C LEU A 126 1.89 3.97 8.52
N TRP A 127 1.35 2.87 8.00
CA TRP A 127 -0.09 2.62 7.97
C TRP A 127 -0.72 2.64 9.37
N ARG A 128 -0.15 1.89 10.30
CA ARG A 128 -0.60 1.86 11.70
C ARG A 128 -0.58 3.25 12.35
N LYS A 129 0.52 3.99 12.18
CA LYS A 129 0.63 5.35 12.75
C LYS A 129 -0.37 6.33 12.17
N GLY A 130 -0.66 6.25 10.89
CA GLY A 130 -1.67 7.08 10.24
C GLY A 130 -3.06 6.81 10.80
N ILE A 131 -3.46 5.54 10.91
CA ILE A 131 -4.74 5.15 11.52
C ILE A 131 -4.80 5.61 12.99
N GLU A 132 -3.77 5.33 13.78
CA GLU A 132 -3.69 5.74 15.18
C GLU A 132 -3.84 7.27 15.34
N SER A 133 -3.16 8.04 14.51
CA SER A 133 -3.22 9.50 14.53
C SER A 133 -4.63 10.01 14.24
N SER A 134 -5.29 9.46 13.20
CA SER A 134 -6.66 9.86 12.84
C SER A 134 -7.67 9.52 13.93
N LEU A 135 -7.59 8.32 14.52
CA LEU A 135 -8.46 7.91 15.63
C LEU A 135 -8.27 8.80 16.86
N ARG A 136 -7.03 9.16 17.23
CA ARG A 136 -6.75 10.07 18.34
C ARG A 136 -7.30 11.48 18.10
N LYS A 137 -7.16 12.02 16.89
CA LYS A 137 -7.73 13.32 16.51
C LYS A 137 -9.25 13.33 16.64
N SER A 138 -9.92 12.26 16.20
CA SER A 138 -11.38 12.11 16.31
C SER A 138 -11.83 12.01 17.76
N GLN A 139 -11.16 11.22 18.59
CA GLN A 139 -11.45 11.12 20.02
C GLN A 139 -11.31 12.47 20.73
N GLN A 140 -10.24 13.20 20.49
CA GLN A 140 -10.03 14.52 21.10
C GLN A 140 -11.15 15.52 20.73
N ARG A 141 -11.57 15.53 19.44
CA ARG A 141 -12.69 16.36 18.99
C ARG A 141 -13.99 16.01 19.71
N GLY A 142 -14.29 14.73 19.87
CA GLY A 142 -15.46 14.25 20.62
C GLY A 142 -15.44 14.67 22.10
N ASP A 143 -14.28 14.57 22.75
CA ASP A 143 -14.11 15.00 24.15
C ASP A 143 -14.28 16.53 24.32
N ASP A 144 -13.74 17.32 23.38
CA ASP A 144 -13.88 18.78 23.38
C ASP A 144 -15.34 19.22 23.15
N GLN A 145 -16.05 18.55 22.24
CA GLN A 145 -17.48 18.80 22.00
C GLN A 145 -18.31 18.43 23.23
N ALA A 146 -18.03 17.30 23.87
CA ALA A 146 -18.70 16.87 25.08
C ALA A 146 -18.45 17.82 26.29
N ARG A 147 -17.26 18.43 26.39
CA ARG A 147 -16.95 19.47 27.37
C ARG A 147 -17.76 20.75 27.12
N ARG A 148 -17.78 21.26 25.88
CA ARG A 148 -18.54 22.47 25.52
C ARG A 148 -20.04 22.34 25.81
N LEU A 149 -20.64 21.17 25.55
CA LEU A 149 -22.04 20.90 25.85
C LEU A 149 -22.32 20.86 27.36
N ARG A 150 -21.38 20.45 28.20
CA ARG A 150 -21.51 20.49 29.67
C ARG A 150 -21.37 21.91 30.22
N ASP A 151 -20.51 22.73 29.64
CA ASP A 151 -20.20 24.08 30.10
C ASP A 151 -21.26 25.09 29.63
N HIS A 152 -22.07 24.78 28.63
CA HIS A 152 -23.17 25.60 28.11
C HIS A 152 -24.41 24.74 27.88
N PRO A 153 -25.08 24.27 28.98
CA PRO A 153 -26.37 23.61 28.86
C PRO A 153 -27.42 24.63 28.36
N GLN A 154 -28.11 24.30 27.25
CA GLN A 154 -29.21 25.15 26.72
C GLN A 154 -30.39 25.16 27.66
#